data_17f7ba9388198c10d3a970bb26fe2c3f
#
_entry.id   17f7ba9388198c10d3a970bb26fe2c3f
#
_cell.length_a   1.000
_cell.length_b   1.000
_cell.length_c   1.000
_cell.angle_alpha   90.00
_cell.angle_beta   90.00
_cell.angle_gamma   90.00
#
_symmetry.space_group_name_H-M   'P 1'
#
loop_
_entity.id
_entity.type
_entity.pdbx_description
1 polymer ?
#
loop_
_entity_poly.entity_id
_entity_poly.type
_entity_poly.pdbx_seq_one_letter_code
_entity_poly.pdbx_strand_id
1 'polypeptide(L)'
;MDELVRKIEVPLARNIIQKAGLYLVPKERLGELAEVAMDAYLDYPLHNWFCGGKYDEETSRLLMEVSLKTMTEDAVIYADSEELNGFAAWLPLGFTGNKTLPFMMNGGVKLILHAGPSIIGKLLTYETLAMKLKETYTNHVDWYLYNLSVSRKAQGKGIASKLMRPMLQFCDMENMVCYLETNKESNVSLYQHYGFQRNFHKQA
;
A
#
# COMPACT_ATOMS: atom_id res chain seq x y z
N MET A 1 6.71 6.64 22.00
CA MET A 1 5.57 7.31 21.33
C MET A 1 4.94 6.38 20.29
N ASP A 2 5.74 5.72 19.46
CA ASP A 2 5.25 4.88 18.33
C ASP A 2 4.37 3.68 18.74
N GLU A 3 4.68 3.00 19.85
CA GLU A 3 3.88 1.85 20.28
C GLU A 3 2.51 2.24 20.84
N LEU A 4 2.41 3.41 21.50
CA LEU A 4 1.15 3.93 22.02
C LEU A 4 0.25 4.40 20.88
N VAL A 5 0.81 5.09 19.88
CA VAL A 5 0.13 5.52 18.64
C VAL A 5 -0.49 4.31 17.94
N ARG A 6 0.28 3.23 17.74
CA ARG A 6 -0.23 1.99 17.13
C ARG A 6 -1.37 1.35 17.92
N LYS A 7 -1.28 1.35 19.25
CA LYS A 7 -2.31 0.75 20.11
C LYS A 7 -3.62 1.52 20.13
N ILE A 8 -3.61 2.80 19.81
CA ILE A 8 -4.81 3.66 19.83
C ILE A 8 -5.32 3.94 18.41
N GLU A 9 -4.45 4.37 17.51
CA GLU A 9 -4.86 4.87 16.19
C GLU A 9 -5.30 3.75 15.25
N VAL A 10 -4.60 2.60 15.23
CA VAL A 10 -4.98 1.48 14.35
C VAL A 10 -6.37 0.93 14.68
N PRO A 11 -6.72 0.65 15.96
CA PRO A 11 -8.09 0.25 16.32
C PRO A 11 -9.13 1.32 16.00
N LEU A 12 -8.80 2.61 16.21
CA LEU A 12 -9.71 3.71 15.91
C LEU A 12 -9.98 3.81 14.41
N ALA A 13 -8.94 3.78 13.59
CA ALA A 13 -9.04 3.76 12.12
C ALA A 13 -9.89 2.57 11.64
N ARG A 14 -9.63 1.36 12.16
CA ARG A 14 -10.43 0.16 11.83
C ARG A 14 -11.91 0.34 12.16
N ASN A 15 -12.22 0.93 13.30
CA ASN A 15 -13.62 1.20 13.69
C ASN A 15 -14.29 2.18 12.70
N ILE A 16 -13.59 3.23 12.30
CA ILE A 16 -14.09 4.21 11.32
C ILE A 16 -14.36 3.54 9.96
N ILE A 17 -13.44 2.71 9.50
CA ILE A 17 -13.58 1.95 8.25
C ILE A 17 -14.81 1.03 8.29
N GLN A 18 -15.02 0.31 9.40
CA GLN A 18 -16.22 -0.54 9.59
C GLN A 18 -17.50 0.27 9.61
N LYS A 19 -17.53 1.42 10.32
CA LYS A 19 -18.69 2.33 10.36
C LYS A 19 -19.02 2.92 8.98
N ALA A 20 -18.02 3.08 8.11
CA ALA A 20 -18.21 3.52 6.74
C ALA A 20 -18.76 2.39 5.82
N GLY A 21 -19.02 1.20 6.35
CA GLY A 21 -19.52 0.06 5.57
C GLY A 21 -18.49 -0.54 4.64
N LEU A 22 -17.19 -0.43 5.00
CA LEU A 22 -16.09 -1.05 4.29
C LEU A 22 -15.68 -2.37 4.97
N TYR A 23 -15.15 -3.27 4.17
CA TYR A 23 -14.78 -4.61 4.60
C TYR A 23 -13.32 -4.65 5.06
N LEU A 24 -13.09 -4.82 6.37
CA LEU A 24 -11.73 -5.10 6.88
C LEU A 24 -11.31 -6.50 6.44
N VAL A 25 -10.25 -6.58 5.64
CA VAL A 25 -9.83 -7.83 5.03
C VAL A 25 -9.08 -8.69 6.04
N PRO A 26 -9.55 -9.90 6.35
CA PRO A 26 -8.86 -10.80 7.25
C PRO A 26 -7.57 -11.36 6.61
N LYS A 27 -6.62 -11.78 7.46
CA LYS A 27 -5.29 -12.22 7.04
C LYS A 27 -5.33 -13.34 6.00
N GLU A 28 -6.29 -14.23 6.12
CA GLU A 28 -6.49 -15.40 5.27
C GLU A 28 -6.83 -15.03 3.83
N ARG A 29 -7.46 -13.85 3.63
CA ARG A 29 -7.89 -13.35 2.32
C ARG A 29 -6.91 -12.38 1.65
N LEU A 30 -5.78 -12.06 2.28
CA LEU A 30 -4.81 -11.11 1.71
C LEU A 30 -4.20 -11.57 0.38
N GLY A 31 -4.14 -12.89 0.14
CA GLY A 31 -3.72 -13.42 -1.15
C GLY A 31 -4.67 -13.02 -2.29
N GLU A 32 -5.98 -12.90 -2.02
CA GLU A 32 -6.97 -12.47 -3.01
C GLU A 32 -6.77 -11.01 -3.42
N LEU A 33 -6.27 -10.16 -2.50
CA LEU A 33 -5.94 -8.76 -2.82
C LEU A 33 -4.75 -8.66 -3.78
N ALA A 34 -3.84 -9.62 -3.79
CA ALA A 34 -2.75 -9.64 -4.75
C ALA A 34 -3.29 -9.76 -6.19
N GLU A 35 -4.33 -10.55 -6.42
CA GLU A 35 -4.99 -10.67 -7.74
C GLU A 35 -5.64 -9.34 -8.15
N VAL A 36 -6.30 -8.65 -7.21
CA VAL A 36 -6.89 -7.31 -7.46
C VAL A 36 -5.81 -6.30 -7.83
N ALA A 37 -4.67 -6.34 -7.11
CA ALA A 37 -3.54 -5.46 -7.40
C ALA A 37 -2.90 -5.76 -8.77
N MET A 38 -2.74 -7.04 -9.13
CA MET A 38 -2.18 -7.43 -10.44
C MET A 38 -3.06 -6.97 -11.58
N ASP A 39 -4.38 -7.12 -11.48
CA ASP A 39 -5.31 -6.56 -12.47
C ASP A 39 -5.20 -5.03 -12.57
N ALA A 40 -5.04 -4.33 -11.44
CA ALA A 40 -4.90 -2.87 -11.41
C ALA A 40 -3.53 -2.39 -11.95
N TYR A 41 -2.46 -3.18 -11.74
CA TYR A 41 -1.06 -2.78 -12.00
C TYR A 41 -0.44 -3.40 -13.25
N LEU A 42 -1.21 -3.99 -14.14
CA LEU A 42 -0.70 -4.72 -15.31
C LEU A 42 0.39 -3.97 -16.09
N ASP A 43 0.29 -2.64 -16.18
CA ASP A 43 1.24 -1.77 -16.88
C ASP A 43 2.00 -0.82 -15.93
N TYR A 44 2.13 -1.19 -14.66
CA TYR A 44 2.74 -0.30 -13.67
C TYR A 44 4.28 -0.39 -13.73
N PRO A 45 4.99 0.73 -13.97
CA PRO A 45 6.43 0.72 -14.22
C PRO A 45 7.26 0.05 -13.12
N LEU A 46 6.86 0.22 -11.86
CA LEU A 46 7.53 -0.37 -10.71
C LEU A 46 7.55 -1.90 -10.74
N HIS A 47 6.44 -2.54 -11.16
CA HIS A 47 6.38 -3.99 -11.28
C HIS A 47 7.33 -4.51 -12.37
N ASN A 48 7.38 -3.82 -13.51
CA ASN A 48 8.35 -4.15 -14.56
C ASN A 48 9.80 -4.06 -14.05
N TRP A 49 10.11 -3.04 -13.26
CA TRP A 49 11.44 -2.87 -12.69
C TRP A 49 11.79 -3.99 -11.70
N PHE A 50 10.87 -4.37 -10.82
CA PHE A 50 11.06 -5.51 -9.92
C PHE A 50 11.30 -6.82 -10.69
N CYS A 51 10.60 -7.05 -11.79
CA CYS A 51 10.74 -8.23 -12.65
C CYS A 51 11.97 -8.16 -13.59
N GLY A 52 12.84 -7.14 -13.49
CA GLY A 52 14.04 -7.02 -14.31
C GLY A 52 13.81 -6.46 -15.72
N GLY A 53 12.75 -5.68 -15.91
CA GLY A 53 12.40 -4.98 -17.14
C GLY A 53 11.41 -5.73 -18.04
N LYS A 54 11.05 -6.97 -17.70
CA LYS A 54 9.99 -7.73 -18.36
C LYS A 54 8.97 -8.16 -17.30
N TYR A 55 7.73 -7.75 -17.47
CA TYR A 55 6.66 -8.09 -16.54
C TYR A 55 6.56 -9.62 -16.36
N ASP A 56 6.55 -10.04 -15.12
CA ASP A 56 6.29 -11.41 -14.69
C ASP A 56 5.16 -11.39 -13.65
N GLU A 57 4.04 -11.98 -14.01
CA GLU A 57 2.81 -11.92 -13.22
C GLU A 57 2.97 -12.64 -11.87
N GLU A 58 3.59 -13.82 -11.87
CA GLU A 58 3.78 -14.59 -10.64
C GLU A 58 4.74 -13.90 -9.67
N THR A 59 5.84 -13.33 -10.16
CA THR A 59 6.75 -12.50 -9.34
C THR A 59 6.01 -11.32 -8.72
N SER A 60 5.23 -10.60 -9.51
CA SER A 60 4.48 -9.42 -9.06
C SER A 60 3.40 -9.79 -8.06
N ARG A 61 2.69 -10.88 -8.30
CA ARG A 61 1.67 -11.43 -7.40
C ARG A 61 2.28 -11.86 -6.06
N LEU A 62 3.36 -12.64 -6.09
CA LEU A 62 4.07 -13.08 -4.89
C LEU A 62 4.61 -11.88 -4.08
N LEU A 63 5.19 -10.91 -4.76
CA LEU A 63 5.70 -9.69 -4.12
C LEU A 63 4.57 -8.95 -3.39
N MET A 64 3.44 -8.74 -4.03
CA MET A 64 2.28 -8.07 -3.42
C MET A 64 1.72 -8.87 -2.23
N GLU A 65 1.53 -10.18 -2.41
CA GLU A 65 1.02 -11.05 -1.36
C GLU A 65 1.92 -11.04 -0.12
N VAL A 66 3.24 -11.23 -0.31
CA VAL A 66 4.22 -11.22 0.77
C VAL A 66 4.24 -9.87 1.47
N SER A 67 4.19 -8.76 0.71
CA SER A 67 4.17 -7.41 1.27
C SER A 67 2.95 -7.18 2.14
N LEU A 68 1.74 -7.48 1.64
CA LEU A 68 0.50 -7.31 2.41
C LEU A 68 0.48 -8.17 3.68
N LYS A 69 0.89 -9.45 3.59
CA LYS A 69 0.96 -10.35 4.74
C LYS A 69 1.98 -9.90 5.78
N THR A 70 3.10 -9.32 5.34
CA THR A 70 4.17 -8.86 6.24
C THR A 70 3.76 -7.63 7.04
N MET A 71 2.95 -6.75 6.46
CA MET A 71 2.51 -5.50 7.12
C MET A 71 1.21 -5.63 7.91
N THR A 72 0.50 -6.75 7.84
CA THR A 72 -0.88 -6.93 8.35
C THR A 72 -1.08 -6.53 9.81
N GLU A 73 -0.08 -6.79 10.67
CA GLU A 73 -0.21 -6.50 12.11
C GLU A 73 -0.24 -4.99 12.39
N ASP A 74 0.47 -4.20 11.58
CA ASP A 74 0.60 -2.76 11.75
C ASP A 74 -0.31 -1.96 10.81
N ALA A 75 -0.87 -2.59 9.78
CA ALA A 75 -1.64 -1.92 8.74
C ALA A 75 -3.16 -1.93 9.00
N VAL A 76 -3.86 -0.97 8.40
CA VAL A 76 -5.29 -1.00 8.19
C VAL A 76 -5.55 -1.35 6.73
N ILE A 77 -5.95 -2.60 6.47
CA ILE A 77 -6.20 -3.14 5.13
C ILE A 77 -7.70 -3.43 4.99
N TYR A 78 -8.33 -2.81 4.02
CA TYR A 78 -9.76 -2.94 3.80
C TYR A 78 -10.13 -2.82 2.32
N ALA A 79 -11.27 -3.41 1.97
CA ALA A 79 -11.83 -3.42 0.63
C ALA A 79 -13.16 -2.69 0.57
N ASP A 80 -13.62 -2.41 -0.66
CA ASP A 80 -14.93 -1.81 -0.92
C ASP A 80 -16.11 -2.68 -0.43
N SER A 81 -15.92 -3.99 -0.46
CA SER A 81 -16.88 -5.01 -0.04
C SER A 81 -16.19 -6.38 0.08
N GLU A 82 -16.94 -7.43 0.44
CA GLU A 82 -16.45 -8.81 0.47
C GLU A 82 -16.08 -9.36 -0.92
N GLU A 83 -16.60 -8.77 -2.00
CA GLU A 83 -16.26 -9.12 -3.38
C GLU A 83 -14.88 -8.62 -3.82
N LEU A 84 -14.20 -7.79 -3.01
CA LEU A 84 -12.85 -7.29 -3.22
C LEU A 84 -12.64 -6.65 -4.60
N ASN A 85 -13.55 -5.76 -5.04
CA ASN A 85 -13.37 -5.05 -6.31
C ASN A 85 -12.26 -3.99 -6.26
N GLY A 86 -11.92 -3.52 -5.06
CA GLY A 86 -10.79 -2.65 -4.79
C GLY A 86 -10.44 -2.64 -3.32
N PHE A 87 -9.21 -2.26 -2.99
CA PHE A 87 -8.75 -2.18 -1.61
C PHE A 87 -7.77 -1.02 -1.38
N ALA A 88 -7.66 -0.62 -0.12
CA ALA A 88 -6.62 0.29 0.37
C ALA A 88 -5.85 -0.35 1.52
N ALA A 89 -4.56 -0.09 1.57
CA ALA A 89 -3.68 -0.48 2.66
C ALA A 89 -2.94 0.76 3.20
N TRP A 90 -3.15 1.06 4.48
CA TRP A 90 -2.58 2.20 5.17
C TRP A 90 -1.68 1.74 6.30
N LEU A 91 -0.53 2.39 6.43
CA LEU A 91 0.45 2.13 7.47
C LEU A 91 0.57 3.35 8.39
N PRO A 92 0.47 3.19 9.71
CA PRO A 92 0.71 4.29 10.62
C PRO A 92 2.20 4.67 10.67
N LEU A 93 2.48 5.86 11.15
CA LEU A 93 3.83 6.36 11.40
C LEU A 93 4.67 5.34 12.21
N GLY A 94 5.97 5.29 11.93
CA GLY A 94 6.88 4.39 12.64
C GLY A 94 6.88 2.95 12.14
N PHE A 95 6.26 2.67 10.98
CA PHE A 95 6.42 1.42 10.27
C PHE A 95 7.84 1.30 9.68
N THR A 96 8.83 1.16 10.55
CA THR A 96 10.26 1.08 10.17
C THR A 96 10.95 -0.14 10.78
N GLY A 97 10.19 -1.06 11.35
CA GLY A 97 10.74 -2.26 11.97
C GLY A 97 11.40 -3.21 10.96
N ASN A 98 12.46 -3.90 11.39
CA ASN A 98 13.04 -4.97 10.58
C ASN A 98 11.99 -6.08 10.35
N LYS A 99 11.50 -6.17 9.14
CA LYS A 99 10.48 -7.14 8.73
C LYS A 99 11.08 -8.38 8.03
N THR A 100 12.40 -8.57 8.10
CA THR A 100 13.07 -9.70 7.42
C THR A 100 12.47 -11.05 7.82
N LEU A 101 12.33 -11.31 9.12
CA LEU A 101 11.75 -12.59 9.58
C LEU A 101 10.26 -12.72 9.20
N PRO A 102 9.38 -11.73 9.47
CA PRO A 102 8.00 -11.77 8.96
C PRO A 102 7.92 -11.92 7.44
N PHE A 103 8.75 -11.22 6.66
CA PHE A 103 8.81 -11.36 5.20
C PHE A 103 9.12 -12.80 4.78
N MET A 104 10.15 -13.42 5.35
CA MET A 104 10.52 -14.81 5.04
C MET A 104 9.40 -15.79 5.40
N MET A 105 8.76 -15.60 6.55
CA MET A 105 7.65 -16.47 7.02
C MET A 105 6.37 -16.30 6.19
N ASN A 106 6.12 -15.13 5.64
CA ASN A 106 4.93 -14.83 4.84
C ASN A 106 5.09 -15.13 3.34
N GLY A 107 6.12 -15.88 2.93
CA GLY A 107 6.32 -16.32 1.55
C GLY A 107 7.53 -15.74 0.85
N GLY A 108 8.39 -14.95 1.54
CA GLY A 108 9.61 -14.38 0.98
C GLY A 108 10.56 -15.44 0.41
N VAL A 109 10.63 -16.62 1.03
CA VAL A 109 11.41 -17.75 0.49
C VAL A 109 10.88 -18.18 -0.88
N LYS A 110 9.55 -18.32 -1.04
CA LYS A 110 8.92 -18.69 -2.32
C LYS A 110 9.21 -17.62 -3.39
N LEU A 111 9.10 -16.35 -3.02
CA LEU A 111 9.43 -15.23 -3.92
C LEU A 111 10.89 -15.28 -4.38
N ILE A 112 11.85 -15.52 -3.47
CA ILE A 112 13.27 -15.62 -3.80
C ILE A 112 13.56 -16.82 -4.71
N LEU A 113 12.95 -17.95 -4.44
CA LEU A 113 13.13 -19.15 -5.28
C LEU A 113 12.57 -18.96 -6.69
N HIS A 114 11.48 -18.22 -6.83
CA HIS A 114 10.86 -17.93 -8.13
C HIS A 114 11.57 -16.83 -8.90
N ALA A 115 11.77 -15.65 -8.28
CA ALA A 115 12.29 -14.44 -8.94
C ALA A 115 13.82 -14.32 -8.88
N GLY A 116 14.49 -15.19 -8.12
CA GLY A 116 15.92 -15.12 -7.83
C GLY A 116 16.28 -14.14 -6.71
N PRO A 117 17.50 -14.26 -6.15
CA PRO A 117 17.93 -13.49 -4.97
C PRO A 117 18.05 -11.98 -5.25
N SER A 118 18.18 -11.56 -6.50
CA SER A 118 18.27 -10.14 -6.89
C SER A 118 17.03 -9.33 -6.51
N ILE A 119 15.87 -9.97 -6.33
CA ILE A 119 14.64 -9.31 -5.90
C ILE A 119 14.80 -8.63 -4.54
N ILE A 120 15.58 -9.21 -3.63
CA ILE A 120 15.85 -8.63 -2.32
C ILE A 120 16.64 -7.32 -2.45
N GLY A 121 17.67 -7.30 -3.31
CA GLY A 121 18.42 -6.07 -3.59
C GLY A 121 17.54 -4.96 -4.14
N LYS A 122 16.61 -5.29 -5.03
CA LYS A 122 15.64 -4.34 -5.58
C LYS A 122 14.66 -3.82 -4.53
N LEU A 123 14.13 -4.70 -3.68
CA LEU A 123 13.26 -4.31 -2.57
C LEU A 123 13.96 -3.33 -1.63
N LEU A 124 15.17 -3.65 -1.17
CA LEU A 124 15.95 -2.79 -0.30
C LEU A 124 16.28 -1.44 -0.96
N THR A 125 16.60 -1.44 -2.26
CA THR A 125 16.84 -0.21 -3.02
C THR A 125 15.60 0.66 -3.07
N TYR A 126 14.43 0.07 -3.36
CA TYR A 126 13.17 0.79 -3.40
C TYR A 126 12.78 1.36 -2.03
N GLU A 127 12.85 0.54 -0.99
CA GLU A 127 12.54 0.96 0.39
C GLU A 127 13.45 2.10 0.84
N THR A 128 14.77 1.99 0.57
CA THR A 128 15.75 3.04 0.91
C THR A 128 15.44 4.34 0.19
N LEU A 129 15.08 4.27 -1.10
CA LEU A 129 14.71 5.44 -1.89
C LEU A 129 13.41 6.07 -1.37
N ALA A 130 12.38 5.26 -1.10
CA ALA A 130 11.09 5.71 -0.58
C ALA A 130 11.26 6.41 0.78
N MET A 131 12.04 5.81 1.69
CA MET A 131 12.36 6.43 2.99
C MET A 131 13.08 7.77 2.83
N LYS A 132 14.11 7.83 1.97
CA LYS A 132 14.86 9.07 1.72
C LYS A 132 13.97 10.17 1.12
N LEU A 133 13.09 9.83 0.21
CA LEU A 133 12.14 10.79 -0.38
C LEU A 133 11.17 11.30 0.70
N LYS A 134 10.61 10.41 1.50
CA LYS A 134 9.74 10.78 2.61
C LYS A 134 10.46 11.75 3.57
N GLU A 135 11.65 11.42 4.05
CA GLU A 135 12.43 12.27 4.96
C GLU A 135 12.81 13.63 4.35
N THR A 136 13.08 13.66 3.03
CA THR A 136 13.47 14.89 2.34
C THR A 136 12.30 15.85 2.15
N TYR A 137 11.10 15.34 1.87
CA TYR A 137 9.97 16.14 1.45
C TYR A 137 8.84 16.24 2.48
N THR A 138 8.97 15.56 3.62
CA THR A 138 8.00 15.62 4.71
C THR A 138 8.69 15.76 6.06
N ASN A 139 8.26 16.75 6.86
CA ASN A 139 8.76 16.90 8.23
C ASN A 139 8.09 15.94 9.21
N HIS A 140 6.88 15.52 8.89
CA HIS A 140 6.05 14.65 9.72
C HIS A 140 5.03 13.92 8.84
N VAL A 141 4.80 12.65 9.12
CA VAL A 141 3.79 11.81 8.46
C VAL A 141 3.16 10.92 9.53
N ASP A 142 1.85 10.91 9.62
CA ASP A 142 1.11 10.05 10.54
C ASP A 142 0.66 8.76 9.85
N TRP A 143 0.19 8.88 8.60
CA TRP A 143 -0.28 7.74 7.82
C TRP A 143 0.30 7.71 6.41
N TYR A 144 0.73 6.52 6.02
CA TYR A 144 1.24 6.24 4.67
C TYR A 144 0.25 5.37 3.90
N LEU A 145 -0.27 5.88 2.78
CA LEU A 145 -1.03 5.07 1.84
C LEU A 145 -0.07 4.18 1.04
N TYR A 146 0.08 2.95 1.50
CA TYR A 146 0.96 1.96 0.87
C TYR A 146 0.41 1.44 -0.45
N ASN A 147 -0.91 1.19 -0.51
CA ASN A 147 -1.55 0.65 -1.70
C ASN A 147 -2.98 1.19 -1.85
N LEU A 148 -3.35 1.52 -3.07
CA LEU A 148 -4.72 1.76 -3.52
C LEU A 148 -4.90 1.07 -4.86
N SER A 149 -5.67 -0.01 -4.87
CA SER A 149 -5.95 -0.79 -6.07
C SER A 149 -7.44 -0.93 -6.31
N VAL A 150 -7.85 -0.76 -7.55
CA VAL A 150 -9.21 -1.02 -8.02
C VAL A 150 -9.13 -1.84 -9.30
N SER A 151 -9.75 -3.02 -9.33
CA SER A 151 -9.75 -3.91 -10.49
C SER A 151 -10.26 -3.18 -11.73
N ARG A 152 -9.68 -3.43 -12.90
CA ARG A 152 -10.00 -2.69 -14.14
C ARG A 152 -11.49 -2.70 -14.49
N LYS A 153 -12.18 -3.84 -14.29
CA LYS A 153 -13.65 -3.96 -14.48
C LYS A 153 -14.48 -3.11 -13.54
N ALA A 154 -13.90 -2.65 -12.44
CA ALA A 154 -14.57 -1.88 -11.38
C ALA A 154 -14.13 -0.40 -11.35
N GLN A 155 -13.15 0.00 -12.16
CA GLN A 155 -12.74 1.40 -12.30
C GLN A 155 -13.88 2.27 -12.86
N GLY A 156 -13.82 3.57 -12.57
CA GLY A 156 -14.87 4.53 -12.98
C GLY A 156 -16.17 4.46 -12.18
N LYS A 157 -16.30 3.54 -11.22
CA LYS A 157 -17.51 3.35 -10.39
C LYS A 157 -17.42 4.01 -9.00
N GLY A 158 -16.46 4.89 -8.76
CA GLY A 158 -16.31 5.62 -7.51
C GLY A 158 -15.66 4.81 -6.36
N ILE A 159 -15.17 3.58 -6.61
CA ILE A 159 -14.58 2.71 -5.59
C ILE A 159 -13.35 3.35 -4.94
N ALA A 160 -12.46 3.97 -5.72
CA ALA A 160 -11.30 4.68 -5.15
C ALA A 160 -11.74 5.76 -4.15
N SER A 161 -12.78 6.54 -4.46
CA SER A 161 -13.34 7.54 -3.54
C SER A 161 -13.96 6.89 -2.29
N LYS A 162 -14.67 5.78 -2.45
CA LYS A 162 -15.24 5.02 -1.34
C LYS A 162 -14.14 4.54 -0.37
N LEU A 163 -13.01 4.09 -0.90
CA LEU A 163 -11.86 3.62 -0.12
C LEU A 163 -11.09 4.78 0.53
N MET A 164 -10.88 5.89 -0.16
CA MET A 164 -10.04 6.99 0.32
C MET A 164 -10.71 7.86 1.38
N ARG A 165 -11.97 8.26 1.14
CA ARG A 165 -12.65 9.30 1.94
C ARG A 165 -12.72 9.03 3.43
N PRO A 166 -13.08 7.82 3.93
CA PRO A 166 -13.19 7.59 5.37
C PRO A 166 -11.86 7.77 6.10
N MET A 167 -10.77 7.31 5.51
CA MET A 167 -9.44 7.45 6.11
C MET A 167 -8.95 8.89 6.06
N LEU A 168 -9.18 9.62 4.96
CA LEU A 168 -8.83 11.02 4.86
C LEU A 168 -9.63 11.88 5.84
N GLN A 169 -10.94 11.64 6.00
CA GLN A 169 -11.76 12.32 7.01
C GLN A 169 -11.27 12.06 8.42
N PHE A 170 -10.84 10.84 8.72
CA PHE A 170 -10.22 10.51 10.00
C PHE A 170 -8.95 11.33 10.22
N CYS A 171 -8.07 11.38 9.24
CA CYS A 171 -6.84 12.17 9.32
C CYS A 171 -7.13 13.68 9.47
N ASP A 172 -8.10 14.21 8.75
CA ASP A 172 -8.51 15.62 8.85
C ASP A 172 -9.05 15.95 10.25
N MET A 173 -9.87 15.07 10.83
CA MET A 173 -10.43 15.26 12.17
C MET A 173 -9.36 15.25 13.28
N GLU A 174 -8.32 14.46 13.12
CA GLU A 174 -7.24 14.31 14.09
C GLU A 174 -6.01 15.20 13.76
N ASN A 175 -6.10 16.06 12.72
CA ASN A 175 -4.99 16.88 12.20
C ASN A 175 -3.75 16.06 11.83
N MET A 176 -3.96 14.89 11.24
CA MET A 176 -2.91 13.97 10.83
C MET A 176 -2.45 14.22 9.39
N VAL A 177 -1.17 14.00 9.13
CA VAL A 177 -0.58 14.14 7.80
C VAL A 177 -0.52 12.80 7.10
N CYS A 178 -1.09 12.75 5.88
CA CYS A 178 -1.02 11.59 5.00
C CYS A 178 0.06 11.75 3.92
N TYR A 179 0.75 10.65 3.63
CA TYR A 179 1.78 10.58 2.59
C TYR A 179 1.51 9.40 1.65
N LEU A 180 1.87 9.57 0.40
CA LEU A 180 1.89 8.50 -0.61
C LEU A 180 2.96 8.76 -1.67
N GLU A 181 3.29 7.71 -2.41
CA GLU A 181 4.10 7.77 -3.62
C GLU A 181 3.34 7.15 -4.79
N THR A 182 3.58 7.68 -5.98
CA THR A 182 3.07 7.06 -7.21
C THR A 182 4.13 7.13 -8.31
N ASN A 183 4.28 6.02 -9.04
CA ASN A 183 5.20 5.92 -10.18
C ASN A 183 4.47 6.09 -11.53
N LYS A 184 3.20 6.52 -11.50
CA LYS A 184 2.39 6.75 -12.69
C LYS A 184 1.87 8.18 -12.70
N GLU A 185 2.31 8.99 -13.66
CA GLU A 185 1.95 10.41 -13.75
C GLU A 185 0.42 10.61 -13.84
N SER A 186 -0.30 9.72 -14.51
CA SER A 186 -1.77 9.78 -14.58
C SER A 186 -2.49 9.68 -13.23
N ASN A 187 -1.81 9.18 -12.19
CA ASN A 187 -2.39 9.09 -10.85
C ASN A 187 -2.23 10.40 -10.05
N VAL A 188 -1.36 11.31 -10.48
CA VAL A 188 -1.12 12.57 -9.78
C VAL A 188 -2.41 13.38 -9.66
N SER A 189 -3.15 13.55 -10.75
CA SER A 189 -4.43 14.27 -10.75
C SER A 189 -5.48 13.62 -9.86
N LEU A 190 -5.51 12.29 -9.79
CA LEU A 190 -6.38 11.55 -8.88
C LEU A 190 -6.08 11.90 -7.42
N TYR A 191 -4.81 11.86 -7.01
CA TYR A 191 -4.42 12.17 -5.63
C TYR A 191 -4.59 13.65 -5.30
N GLN A 192 -4.33 14.55 -6.24
CA GLN A 192 -4.63 15.98 -6.07
C GLN A 192 -6.13 16.23 -5.86
N HIS A 193 -7.01 15.48 -6.52
CA HIS A 193 -8.46 15.54 -6.28
C HIS A 193 -8.84 15.17 -4.83
N TYR A 194 -8.03 14.37 -4.14
CA TYR A 194 -8.20 14.03 -2.73
C TYR A 194 -7.47 14.98 -1.77
N GLY A 195 -6.88 16.07 -2.26
CA GLY A 195 -6.21 17.08 -1.43
C GLY A 195 -4.71 16.87 -1.26
N PHE A 196 -4.12 15.81 -1.82
CA PHE A 196 -2.67 15.63 -1.78
C PHE A 196 -1.96 16.69 -2.60
N GLN A 197 -0.85 17.20 -2.07
CA GLN A 197 0.03 18.13 -2.77
C GLN A 197 1.24 17.40 -3.34
N ARG A 198 1.65 17.77 -4.54
CA ARG A 198 2.83 17.21 -5.19
C ARG A 198 4.09 17.89 -4.67
N ASN A 199 4.92 17.18 -3.91
CA ASN A 199 6.14 17.72 -3.34
C ASN A 199 7.39 17.44 -4.21
N PHE A 200 7.37 16.36 -5.01
CA PHE A 200 8.51 15.95 -5.83
C PHE A 200 8.07 15.31 -7.15
N HIS A 201 8.82 15.59 -8.21
CA HIS A 201 8.70 14.94 -9.51
C HIS A 201 10.07 14.52 -10.03
N LYS A 202 10.27 13.21 -10.20
CA LYS A 202 11.41 12.67 -10.94
C LYS A 202 10.87 12.07 -12.24
N GLN A 203 11.32 12.60 -13.38
CA GLN A 203 11.15 11.89 -14.65
C GLN A 203 12.00 10.63 -14.63
N ALA A 204 11.42 9.51 -15.04
CA ALA A 204 12.10 8.23 -15.18
C ALA A 204 13.13 8.27 -16.29
#